data_2abcfd92e5dbeaf52e11c6d622acd5cb
#
_entry.id   2abcfd92e5dbeaf52e11c6d622acd5cb
#
_cell.length_a   1.000
_cell.length_b   1.000
_cell.length_c   1.000
_cell.angle_alpha   90.00
_cell.angle_beta   90.00
_cell.angle_gamma   90.00
#
_symmetry.space_group_name_H-M   'P 1'
#
loop_
_entity.id
_entity.type
_entity.pdbx_description
1 polymer ?
#
loop_
_entity_poly.entity_id
_entity_poly.type
_entity_poly.pdbx_seq_one_letter_code
_entity_poly.pdbx_strand_id
1 'polypeptide(L)'
;MKTLNDFDFKNKKAIIRVDFNVPLDENFNVTDATRIEAAKPTIDAILAQGGSVILMSHLGRPKGVEEKYSLKHILKTASQVLGVPVKFAENCVGEVAQTAAKNLQPGEVLLLENLRFHAEEEAGDVAFAKELASLGDIYVNDAFGTAHRAHASTTIIAQFFPTEKCFGTLLAKEIESLNKVLKNSEKPVTAVLGGSKVSSKITVIENILDKVDHMIIGGGMTFTFIKAQGGKIGNSICEDDKQELALEILRLAKEKGVQIHIPVDVIAADDFSNTANTKVVDVREIPDGWQGLDAGPKSLENFKKVILESKTILWNGPLGVFEMESFAKGTIALGDYIAEATQNGAFSLVGGGDSVAAVKQFGFEDKMSYVSTGGGAMLEMLEGKILPGIAAILD
;
A
#
# COMPACT_ATOMS: atom_id res chain seq x y z
N MET A 1 -11.92 17.15 -5.40
CA MET A 1 -10.97 16.73 -4.32
C MET A 1 -10.16 17.95 -3.92
N LYS A 2 -10.23 18.34 -2.63
CA LYS A 2 -9.43 19.49 -2.13
C LYS A 2 -7.99 19.06 -1.85
N THR A 3 -7.05 19.83 -2.38
CA THR A 3 -5.60 19.60 -2.24
C THR A 3 -4.92 20.84 -1.66
N LEU A 4 -3.61 20.80 -1.49
CA LEU A 4 -2.84 21.94 -0.99
C LEU A 4 -3.01 23.20 -1.87
N ASN A 5 -3.27 23.02 -3.16
CA ASN A 5 -3.43 24.15 -4.10
C ASN A 5 -4.71 24.96 -3.88
N ASP A 6 -5.66 24.43 -3.11
CA ASP A 6 -6.92 25.10 -2.81
C ASP A 6 -6.84 26.01 -1.57
N PHE A 7 -5.66 26.10 -0.93
CA PHE A 7 -5.48 26.83 0.32
C PHE A 7 -4.26 27.76 0.27
N ASP A 8 -4.35 28.87 1.00
CA ASP A 8 -3.23 29.76 1.29
C ASP A 8 -2.69 29.44 2.68
N PHE A 9 -1.48 28.91 2.75
CA PHE A 9 -0.83 28.54 4.00
C PHE A 9 0.00 29.66 4.64
N LYS A 10 0.08 30.83 4.01
CA LYS A 10 0.87 31.94 4.53
C LYS A 10 0.42 32.32 5.95
N ASN A 11 1.35 32.30 6.90
CA ASN A 11 1.10 32.55 8.32
C ASN A 11 0.06 31.60 8.96
N LYS A 12 -0.15 30.43 8.37
CA LYS A 12 -1.05 29.40 8.88
C LYS A 12 -0.25 28.23 9.43
N LYS A 13 -0.82 27.58 10.43
CA LYS A 13 -0.28 26.33 11.00
C LYS A 13 -1.04 25.16 10.39
N ALA A 14 -0.35 24.40 9.55
CA ALA A 14 -0.90 23.16 8.99
C ALA A 14 -0.67 22.03 9.97
N ILE A 15 -1.75 21.39 10.44
CA ILE A 15 -1.65 20.17 11.22
C ILE A 15 -1.82 18.98 10.30
N ILE A 16 -0.75 18.20 10.14
CA ILE A 16 -0.64 17.16 9.12
C ILE A 16 -0.56 15.79 9.78
N ARG A 17 -1.47 14.88 9.37
CA ARG A 17 -1.33 13.46 9.71
C ARG A 17 -0.41 12.82 8.68
N VAL A 18 0.76 12.42 9.13
CA VAL A 18 1.76 11.69 8.34
C VAL A 18 1.90 10.26 8.85
N ASP A 19 2.51 9.40 8.07
CA ASP A 19 2.88 8.05 8.48
C ASP A 19 4.40 7.95 8.65
N PHE A 20 4.87 8.26 9.84
CA PHE A 20 6.27 8.14 10.25
C PHE A 20 6.52 6.87 11.07
N ASN A 21 5.69 5.86 10.86
CA ASN A 21 5.89 4.53 11.43
C ASN A 21 7.03 3.81 10.69
N VAL A 22 8.25 4.20 10.97
CA VAL A 22 9.46 3.70 10.32
C VAL A 22 10.16 2.65 11.18
N PRO A 23 10.90 1.71 10.57
CA PRO A 23 11.64 0.72 11.31
C PRO A 23 12.86 1.32 12.00
N LEU A 24 13.09 0.89 13.24
CA LEU A 24 14.24 1.28 14.06
C LEU A 24 15.11 0.05 14.36
N ASP A 25 16.41 0.25 14.45
CA ASP A 25 17.35 -0.77 14.92
C ASP A 25 17.40 -0.83 16.46
N GLU A 26 18.26 -1.68 17.00
CA GLU A 26 18.45 -1.85 18.46
C GLU A 26 18.87 -0.57 19.17
N ASN A 27 19.51 0.35 18.45
CA ASN A 27 19.98 1.64 18.97
C ASN A 27 19.02 2.79 18.64
N PHE A 28 17.79 2.47 18.23
CA PHE A 28 16.75 3.43 17.84
C PHE A 28 17.10 4.28 16.61
N ASN A 29 18.01 3.81 15.75
CA ASN A 29 18.27 4.48 14.47
C ASN A 29 17.25 4.06 13.44
N VAL A 30 16.81 5.02 12.61
CA VAL A 30 15.92 4.74 11.49
C VAL A 30 16.69 3.94 10.42
N THR A 31 16.19 2.76 10.07
CA THR A 31 16.81 1.90 9.05
C THR A 31 16.22 2.07 7.67
N ASP A 32 15.04 2.67 7.56
CA ASP A 32 14.37 2.99 6.30
C ASP A 32 13.57 4.29 6.47
N ALA A 33 13.99 5.35 5.79
CA ALA A 33 13.39 6.67 5.85
C ALA A 33 12.34 6.92 4.75
N THR A 34 11.97 5.91 3.95
CA THR A 34 11.09 6.07 2.78
C THR A 34 9.79 6.79 3.11
N ARG A 35 9.16 6.49 4.24
CA ARG A 35 7.91 7.12 4.64
C ARG A 35 8.07 8.59 5.00
N ILE A 36 9.22 8.97 5.58
CA ILE A 36 9.53 10.37 5.88
C ILE A 36 9.78 11.12 4.58
N GLU A 37 10.53 10.53 3.67
CA GLU A 37 10.79 11.09 2.34
C GLU A 37 9.49 11.30 1.55
N ALA A 38 8.55 10.37 1.65
CA ALA A 38 7.26 10.46 0.98
C ALA A 38 6.40 11.64 1.44
N ALA A 39 6.53 12.07 2.68
CA ALA A 39 5.81 13.24 3.23
C ALA A 39 6.48 14.59 2.89
N LYS A 40 7.73 14.58 2.45
CA LYS A 40 8.50 15.80 2.18
C LYS A 40 7.84 16.75 1.18
N PRO A 41 7.30 16.32 0.04
CA PRO A 41 6.64 17.22 -0.91
C PRO A 41 5.50 18.04 -0.31
N THR A 42 4.69 17.45 0.54
CA THR A 42 3.60 18.14 1.26
C THR A 42 4.15 19.20 2.21
N ILE A 43 5.15 18.83 2.99
CA ILE A 43 5.77 19.73 3.98
C ILE A 43 6.47 20.89 3.27
N ASP A 44 7.27 20.61 2.25
CA ASP A 44 7.98 21.63 1.46
C ASP A 44 7.02 22.63 0.82
N ALA A 45 5.90 22.17 0.27
CA ALA A 45 4.89 23.02 -0.35
C ALA A 45 4.29 24.03 0.64
N ILE A 46 4.02 23.60 1.86
CA ILE A 46 3.45 24.47 2.91
C ILE A 46 4.49 25.46 3.41
N LEU A 47 5.72 25.01 3.67
CA LEU A 47 6.80 25.89 4.11
C LEU A 47 7.15 26.94 3.05
N ALA A 48 7.14 26.56 1.77
CA ALA A 48 7.41 27.48 0.65
C ALA A 48 6.41 28.63 0.56
N GLN A 49 5.17 28.43 1.03
CA GLN A 49 4.15 29.47 1.09
C GLN A 49 4.26 30.37 2.33
N GLY A 50 5.20 30.09 3.23
CA GLY A 50 5.33 30.83 4.50
C GLY A 50 4.45 30.28 5.62
N GLY A 51 3.99 29.05 5.51
CA GLY A 51 3.30 28.32 6.57
C GLY A 51 4.25 27.68 7.56
N SER A 52 3.70 27.19 8.66
CA SER A 52 4.37 26.31 9.61
C SER A 52 3.66 24.95 9.64
N VAL A 53 4.38 23.91 10.11
CA VAL A 53 3.91 22.53 10.01
C VAL A 53 3.95 21.87 11.39
N ILE A 54 2.82 21.26 11.77
CA ILE A 54 2.70 20.44 12.96
C ILE A 54 2.43 19.01 12.49
N LEU A 55 3.38 18.09 12.76
CA LEU A 55 3.29 16.70 12.32
C LEU A 55 2.73 15.81 13.42
N MET A 56 1.73 15.02 13.06
CA MET A 56 1.15 13.97 13.89
C MET A 56 1.43 12.60 13.26
N SER A 57 1.91 11.66 14.04
CA SER A 57 2.13 10.29 13.59
C SER A 57 2.02 9.30 14.74
N HIS A 58 1.85 8.04 14.40
CA HIS A 58 2.09 6.93 15.30
C HIS A 58 3.43 6.27 15.01
N LEU A 59 3.92 5.49 15.94
CA LEU A 59 5.08 4.61 15.80
C LEU A 59 4.79 3.32 16.56
N GLY A 60 4.80 2.18 15.86
CA GLY A 60 4.54 0.87 16.43
C GLY A 60 3.12 0.69 16.99
N ARG A 61 3.02 -0.21 17.96
CA ARG A 61 1.75 -0.54 18.63
C ARG A 61 1.92 -0.52 20.15
N PRO A 62 2.20 0.65 20.74
CA PRO A 62 2.35 0.77 22.18
C PRO A 62 1.03 0.54 22.92
N LYS A 63 1.11 0.11 24.17
CA LYS A 63 -0.03 -0.04 25.09
C LYS A 63 -0.06 1.07 26.14
N GLY A 64 0.50 2.21 25.84
CA GLY A 64 0.68 3.35 26.71
C GLY A 64 1.99 4.03 26.37
N VAL A 65 2.52 4.84 27.27
CA VAL A 65 3.82 5.50 27.06
C VAL A 65 4.94 4.48 27.19
N GLU A 66 5.67 4.25 26.10
CA GLU A 66 6.79 3.32 26.03
C GLU A 66 7.96 3.98 25.31
N GLU A 67 9.11 4.08 25.97
CA GLU A 67 10.30 4.76 25.46
C GLU A 67 10.71 4.29 24.05
N LYS A 68 10.66 2.98 23.79
CA LYS A 68 11.03 2.40 22.50
C LYS A 68 10.16 2.87 21.32
N TYR A 69 8.96 3.38 21.60
CA TYR A 69 8.02 3.89 20.60
C TYR A 69 7.94 5.42 20.59
N SER A 70 8.83 6.12 21.26
CA SER A 70 8.88 7.58 21.22
C SER A 70 9.32 8.07 19.84
N LEU A 71 8.57 9.03 19.30
CA LEU A 71 8.94 9.68 18.04
C LEU A 71 10.18 10.55 18.15
N LYS A 72 10.69 10.82 19.36
CA LYS A 72 11.96 11.53 19.52
C LYS A 72 13.14 10.82 18.82
N HIS A 73 13.07 9.49 18.68
CA HIS A 73 14.11 8.70 18.03
C HIS A 73 14.24 9.00 16.53
N ILE A 74 13.21 9.53 15.90
CA ILE A 74 13.25 9.84 14.46
C ILE A 74 13.62 11.29 14.14
N LEU A 75 13.76 12.15 15.15
CA LEU A 75 13.97 13.59 14.94
C LEU A 75 15.20 13.91 14.10
N LYS A 76 16.31 13.25 14.34
CA LYS A 76 17.54 13.46 13.59
C LYS A 76 17.34 13.12 12.11
N THR A 77 16.78 11.96 11.83
CA THR A 77 16.52 11.51 10.45
C THR A 77 15.49 12.42 9.78
N ALA A 78 14.41 12.77 10.47
CA ALA A 78 13.40 13.69 9.94
C ALA A 78 13.99 15.04 9.59
N SER A 79 14.84 15.61 10.46
CA SER A 79 15.53 16.88 10.19
C SER A 79 16.46 16.79 8.98
N GLN A 80 17.19 15.69 8.83
CA GLN A 80 18.05 15.45 7.68
C GLN A 80 17.27 15.33 6.38
N VAL A 81 16.22 14.54 6.37
CA VAL A 81 15.36 14.32 5.18
C VAL A 81 14.65 15.60 4.77
N LEU A 82 14.05 16.31 5.73
CA LEU A 82 13.29 17.52 5.47
C LEU A 82 14.17 18.75 5.17
N GLY A 83 15.45 18.69 5.56
CA GLY A 83 16.39 19.79 5.34
C GLY A 83 16.16 21.01 6.24
N VAL A 84 15.36 20.85 7.29
CA VAL A 84 15.07 21.89 8.30
C VAL A 84 15.09 21.25 9.69
N PRO A 85 15.43 22.02 10.74
CA PRO A 85 15.32 21.49 12.11
C PRO A 85 13.89 21.15 12.45
N VAL A 86 13.67 19.96 13.00
CA VAL A 86 12.36 19.52 13.48
C VAL A 86 12.32 19.68 15.00
N LYS A 87 11.44 20.56 15.48
CA LYS A 87 11.17 20.72 16.91
C LYS A 87 10.31 19.56 17.41
N PHE A 88 10.34 19.27 18.69
CA PHE A 88 9.60 18.16 19.28
C PHE A 88 8.79 18.61 20.50
N ALA A 89 7.55 18.13 20.58
CA ALA A 89 6.72 18.25 21.76
C ALA A 89 6.54 16.88 22.42
N GLU A 90 6.86 16.77 23.69
CA GLU A 90 6.87 15.51 24.45
C GLU A 90 5.47 14.93 24.73
N ASN A 91 4.42 15.59 24.26
CA ASN A 91 3.06 15.09 24.23
C ASN A 91 2.35 15.64 22.99
N CYS A 92 1.38 14.91 22.46
CA CYS A 92 0.59 15.35 21.30
C CYS A 92 -0.64 16.18 21.71
N VAL A 93 -0.99 16.24 22.98
CA VAL A 93 -2.10 17.02 23.55
C VAL A 93 -1.66 17.69 24.84
N GLY A 94 -2.53 18.54 25.38
CA GLY A 94 -2.31 19.24 26.64
C GLY A 94 -1.39 20.46 26.52
N GLU A 95 -0.99 20.99 27.66
CA GLU A 95 -0.24 22.25 27.73
C GLU A 95 1.09 22.21 26.97
N VAL A 96 1.80 21.08 27.03
CA VAL A 96 3.07 20.90 26.32
C VAL A 96 2.89 21.10 24.83
N ALA A 97 1.90 20.44 24.23
CA ALA A 97 1.61 20.55 22.81
C ALA A 97 1.09 21.94 22.44
N GLN A 98 0.22 22.52 23.24
CA GLN A 98 -0.37 23.86 23.01
C GLN A 98 0.71 24.94 23.05
N THR A 99 1.64 24.91 24.02
CA THR A 99 2.73 25.86 24.13
C THR A 99 3.69 25.72 22.93
N ALA A 100 4.04 24.50 22.56
CA ALA A 100 4.92 24.28 21.41
C ALA A 100 4.29 24.78 20.10
N ALA A 101 3.00 24.51 19.88
CA ALA A 101 2.29 24.96 18.70
C ALA A 101 2.13 26.49 18.67
N LYS A 102 1.83 27.10 19.81
CA LYS A 102 1.70 28.57 19.93
C LYS A 102 3.00 29.30 19.57
N ASN A 103 4.15 28.75 19.98
CA ASN A 103 5.46 29.35 19.77
C ASN A 103 6.05 29.04 18.38
N LEU A 104 5.39 28.20 17.58
CA LEU A 104 5.87 27.81 16.26
C LEU A 104 5.76 28.99 15.28
N GLN A 105 6.87 29.28 14.60
CA GLN A 105 6.97 30.39 13.65
C GLN A 105 6.82 29.90 12.20
N PRO A 106 6.45 30.79 11.25
CA PRO A 106 6.45 30.45 9.84
C PRO A 106 7.79 29.87 9.39
N GLY A 107 7.74 28.79 8.60
CA GLY A 107 8.95 28.08 8.14
C GLY A 107 9.45 27.00 9.09
N GLU A 108 8.87 26.89 10.27
CA GLU A 108 9.26 25.87 11.27
C GLU A 108 8.40 24.62 11.20
N VAL A 109 8.98 23.51 11.65
CA VAL A 109 8.33 22.19 11.72
C VAL A 109 8.36 21.68 13.17
N LEU A 110 7.21 21.26 13.66
CA LEU A 110 7.03 20.67 14.98
C LEU A 110 6.52 19.23 14.81
N LEU A 111 7.17 18.26 15.44
CA LEU A 111 6.71 16.88 15.56
C LEU A 111 6.13 16.67 16.94
N LEU A 112 4.90 16.19 17.02
CA LEU A 112 4.26 15.79 18.27
C LEU A 112 4.68 14.35 18.65
N GLU A 113 4.63 14.04 19.94
CA GLU A 113 4.89 12.68 20.44
C GLU A 113 3.82 11.71 19.92
N ASN A 114 4.16 10.43 19.93
CA ASN A 114 3.37 9.31 19.40
C ASN A 114 1.90 9.39 19.82
N LEU A 115 1.03 9.52 18.83
CA LEU A 115 -0.43 9.57 19.02
C LEU A 115 -0.96 8.35 19.79
N ARG A 116 -0.38 7.18 19.56
CA ARG A 116 -0.81 5.91 20.16
C ARG A 116 -0.34 5.71 21.61
N PHE A 117 0.37 6.67 22.16
CA PHE A 117 0.57 6.71 23.62
C PHE A 117 -0.76 6.98 24.36
N HIS A 118 -1.74 7.49 23.62
CA HIS A 118 -3.10 7.70 24.11
C HIS A 118 -4.06 6.68 23.50
N ALA A 119 -4.76 5.92 24.31
CA ALA A 119 -5.76 4.95 23.84
C ALA A 119 -6.90 5.61 23.05
N GLU A 120 -7.15 6.89 23.28
CA GLU A 120 -8.15 7.72 22.62
C GLU A 120 -7.90 7.87 21.12
N GLU A 121 -6.66 7.74 20.65
CA GLU A 121 -6.34 7.80 19.22
C GLU A 121 -7.04 6.68 18.46
N GLU A 122 -6.78 5.43 18.82
CA GLU A 122 -7.38 4.28 18.15
C GLU A 122 -8.88 4.14 18.44
N ALA A 123 -9.34 4.65 19.57
CA ALA A 123 -10.76 4.68 19.93
C ALA A 123 -11.56 5.69 19.12
N GLY A 124 -10.90 6.61 18.42
CA GLY A 124 -11.60 7.69 17.71
C GLY A 124 -12.30 8.66 18.64
N ASP A 125 -11.70 8.95 19.79
CA ASP A 125 -12.27 9.81 20.81
C ASP A 125 -12.42 11.25 20.32
N VAL A 126 -13.63 11.80 20.45
CA VAL A 126 -13.97 13.13 19.94
C VAL A 126 -13.26 14.24 20.72
N ALA A 127 -13.17 14.14 22.02
CA ALA A 127 -12.51 15.15 22.86
C ALA A 127 -10.98 15.18 22.58
N PHE A 128 -10.37 14.03 22.40
CA PHE A 128 -8.96 13.92 22.02
C PHE A 128 -8.70 14.53 20.64
N ALA A 129 -9.57 14.22 19.68
CA ALA A 129 -9.48 14.80 18.32
C ALA A 129 -9.64 16.33 18.36
N LYS A 130 -10.51 16.86 19.21
CA LYS A 130 -10.69 18.32 19.39
C LYS A 130 -9.42 18.97 19.94
N GLU A 131 -8.75 18.34 20.90
CA GLU A 131 -7.47 18.84 21.41
C GLU A 131 -6.39 18.88 20.33
N LEU A 132 -6.29 17.83 19.53
CA LEU A 132 -5.38 17.83 18.36
C LEU A 132 -5.73 18.95 17.40
N ALA A 133 -7.00 19.11 17.06
CA ALA A 133 -7.48 20.12 16.12
C ALA A 133 -7.17 21.55 16.58
N SER A 134 -7.17 21.79 17.91
CA SER A 134 -6.89 23.11 18.47
C SER A 134 -5.48 23.63 18.20
N LEU A 135 -4.57 22.77 17.78
CA LEU A 135 -3.17 23.12 17.53
C LEU A 135 -2.92 23.79 16.18
N GLY A 136 -3.79 23.56 15.20
CA GLY A 136 -3.57 24.03 13.83
C GLY A 136 -4.75 24.79 13.23
N ASP A 137 -4.48 25.48 12.13
CA ASP A 137 -5.48 26.27 11.39
C ASP A 137 -6.09 25.51 10.21
N ILE A 138 -5.32 24.63 9.59
CA ILE A 138 -5.72 23.80 8.44
C ILE A 138 -5.30 22.36 8.72
N TYR A 139 -6.24 21.43 8.54
CA TYR A 139 -5.97 19.99 8.65
C TYR A 139 -5.59 19.40 7.30
N VAL A 140 -4.48 18.66 7.27
CA VAL A 140 -4.00 17.95 6.08
C VAL A 140 -3.84 16.47 6.41
N ASN A 141 -4.53 15.62 5.66
CA ASN A 141 -4.29 14.18 5.74
C ASN A 141 -3.32 13.75 4.64
N ASP A 142 -2.17 13.23 5.03
CA ASP A 142 -1.12 12.76 4.11
C ASP A 142 -0.66 11.33 4.45
N ALA A 143 -1.52 10.57 5.12
CA ALA A 143 -1.23 9.22 5.60
C ALA A 143 -2.18 8.20 4.97
N PHE A 144 -1.84 7.67 3.80
CA PHE A 144 -2.70 6.70 3.13
C PHE A 144 -2.78 5.37 3.88
N GLY A 145 -1.66 4.87 4.40
CA GLY A 145 -1.61 3.59 5.11
C GLY A 145 -2.54 3.46 6.32
N THR A 146 -3.00 4.57 6.88
CA THR A 146 -3.93 4.62 8.02
C THR A 146 -5.32 5.15 7.66
N ALA A 147 -5.56 5.50 6.39
CA ALA A 147 -6.82 6.10 5.95
C ALA A 147 -8.04 5.17 6.08
N HIS A 148 -7.81 3.87 6.18
CA HIS A 148 -8.87 2.87 6.37
C HIS A 148 -9.33 2.73 7.83
N ARG A 149 -8.74 3.47 8.75
CA ARG A 149 -9.05 3.41 10.18
C ARG A 149 -9.69 4.72 10.65
N ALA A 150 -10.82 4.61 11.34
CA ALA A 150 -11.53 5.76 11.90
C ALA A 150 -10.91 6.23 13.23
N HIS A 151 -9.60 6.51 13.22
CA HIS A 151 -8.88 7.01 14.38
C HIS A 151 -9.10 8.52 14.59
N ALA A 152 -8.77 9.03 15.76
CA ALA A 152 -8.95 10.45 16.08
C ALA A 152 -8.21 11.36 15.09
N SER A 153 -6.93 11.08 14.82
CA SER A 153 -6.07 11.93 13.98
C SER A 153 -6.29 11.76 12.47
N THR A 154 -6.88 10.65 12.03
CA THR A 154 -7.09 10.33 10.60
C THR A 154 -8.48 10.69 10.11
N THR A 155 -9.47 10.69 10.99
CA THR A 155 -10.89 10.78 10.62
C THR A 155 -11.65 11.80 11.47
N ILE A 156 -11.70 11.58 12.78
CA ILE A 156 -12.56 12.36 13.70
C ILE A 156 -12.13 13.82 13.73
N ILE A 157 -10.85 14.09 13.67
CA ILE A 157 -10.28 15.46 13.66
C ILE A 157 -10.89 16.36 12.56
N ALA A 158 -11.24 15.78 11.42
CA ALA A 158 -11.74 16.53 10.26
C ALA A 158 -13.06 17.27 10.56
N GLN A 159 -13.87 16.77 11.49
CA GLN A 159 -15.13 17.45 11.86
C GLN A 159 -14.91 18.83 12.52
N PHE A 160 -13.71 19.09 13.05
CA PHE A 160 -13.35 20.38 13.64
C PHE A 160 -12.78 21.38 12.60
N PHE A 161 -12.69 20.94 11.35
CA PHE A 161 -12.26 21.74 10.20
C PHE A 161 -13.32 21.66 9.08
N PRO A 162 -14.47 22.36 9.22
CA PRO A 162 -15.58 22.21 8.26
C PRO A 162 -15.17 22.51 6.81
N THR A 163 -14.29 23.48 6.60
CA THR A 163 -13.82 23.91 5.27
C THR A 163 -12.29 23.86 5.13
N GLU A 164 -11.55 24.04 6.21
CA GLU A 164 -10.08 24.12 6.23
C GLU A 164 -9.46 22.73 6.38
N LYS A 165 -9.75 21.86 5.44
CA LYS A 165 -9.22 20.50 5.39
C LYS A 165 -8.92 20.08 3.95
N CYS A 166 -7.83 19.34 3.74
CA CYS A 166 -7.46 18.85 2.43
C CYS A 166 -6.57 17.61 2.48
N PHE A 167 -6.35 17.02 1.33
CA PHE A 167 -5.36 15.96 1.16
C PHE A 167 -3.98 16.55 0.93
N GLY A 168 -2.96 15.96 1.55
CA GLY A 168 -1.58 16.22 1.19
C GLY A 168 -1.25 15.63 -0.18
N THR A 169 -0.09 16.00 -0.71
CA THR A 169 0.36 15.59 -2.05
C THR A 169 0.43 14.06 -2.19
N LEU A 170 0.94 13.38 -1.16
CA LEU A 170 1.06 11.91 -1.17
C LEU A 170 -0.32 11.25 -1.23
N LEU A 171 -1.23 11.62 -0.34
CA LEU A 171 -2.56 11.00 -0.29
C LEU A 171 -3.38 11.32 -1.54
N ALA A 172 -3.30 12.54 -2.06
CA ALA A 172 -3.96 12.92 -3.31
C ALA A 172 -3.47 12.03 -4.47
N LYS A 173 -2.17 11.79 -4.57
CA LYS A 173 -1.57 10.96 -5.62
C LYS A 173 -1.97 9.48 -5.49
N GLU A 174 -2.07 8.97 -4.27
CA GLU A 174 -2.59 7.62 -4.01
C GLU A 174 -4.02 7.47 -4.54
N ILE A 175 -4.89 8.41 -4.20
CA ILE A 175 -6.30 8.40 -4.63
C ILE A 175 -6.41 8.52 -6.15
N GLU A 176 -5.67 9.42 -6.76
CA GLU A 176 -5.65 9.59 -8.22
C GLU A 176 -5.18 8.33 -8.93
N SER A 177 -4.11 7.70 -8.42
CA SER A 177 -3.55 6.49 -9.02
C SER A 177 -4.53 5.31 -8.94
N LEU A 178 -5.20 5.14 -7.81
CA LEU A 178 -6.24 4.12 -7.66
C LEU A 178 -7.46 4.39 -8.55
N ASN A 179 -7.87 5.65 -8.68
CA ASN A 179 -8.98 6.01 -9.55
C ASN A 179 -8.66 5.77 -11.04
N LYS A 180 -7.41 5.89 -11.45
CA LYS A 180 -7.00 5.51 -12.82
C LYS A 180 -7.20 4.03 -13.12
N VAL A 181 -7.16 3.19 -12.10
CA VAL A 181 -7.43 1.75 -12.25
C VAL A 181 -8.92 1.45 -12.08
N LEU A 182 -9.55 2.01 -11.05
CA LEU A 182 -10.91 1.65 -10.63
C LEU A 182 -12.02 2.38 -11.37
N LYS A 183 -11.79 3.62 -11.82
CA LYS A 183 -12.84 4.48 -12.37
C LYS A 183 -12.56 4.98 -13.79
N ASN A 184 -11.32 5.36 -14.07
CA ASN A 184 -10.95 6.04 -15.31
C ASN A 184 -9.85 5.26 -16.06
N SER A 185 -9.95 3.94 -16.07
CA SER A 185 -8.96 3.09 -16.70
C SER A 185 -9.04 3.13 -18.23
N GLU A 186 -7.88 3.18 -18.87
CA GLU A 186 -7.75 2.98 -20.31
C GLU A 186 -7.63 1.48 -20.60
N LYS A 187 -8.43 0.99 -21.52
CA LYS A 187 -8.51 -0.43 -21.88
C LYS A 187 -7.45 -0.83 -22.93
N PRO A 188 -6.95 -2.07 -22.93
CA PRO A 188 -7.26 -3.18 -22.03
C PRO A 188 -6.72 -2.99 -20.63
N VAL A 189 -7.49 -3.40 -19.62
CA VAL A 189 -7.11 -3.37 -18.21
C VAL A 189 -6.78 -4.79 -17.74
N THR A 190 -5.62 -4.95 -17.15
CA THR A 190 -5.15 -6.23 -16.61
C THR A 190 -4.86 -6.10 -15.12
N ALA A 191 -5.44 -6.98 -14.30
CA ALA A 191 -5.06 -7.15 -12.91
C ALA A 191 -4.22 -8.41 -12.77
N VAL A 192 -3.07 -8.28 -12.11
CA VAL A 192 -2.22 -9.41 -11.72
C VAL A 192 -2.40 -9.62 -10.23
N LEU A 193 -2.98 -10.76 -9.86
CA LEU A 193 -3.23 -11.12 -8.46
C LEU A 193 -2.41 -12.36 -8.12
N GLY A 194 -1.57 -12.23 -7.12
CA GLY A 194 -0.76 -13.31 -6.55
C GLY A 194 -1.05 -13.50 -5.07
N GLY A 195 -0.38 -14.47 -4.48
CA GLY A 195 -0.54 -14.79 -3.07
C GLY A 195 -0.87 -16.25 -2.83
N SER A 196 -0.93 -16.66 -1.57
CA SER A 196 -1.11 -18.06 -1.21
C SER A 196 -2.57 -18.50 -1.10
N LYS A 197 -3.50 -17.57 -0.88
CA LYS A 197 -4.89 -17.88 -0.53
C LYS A 197 -5.89 -17.15 -1.40
N VAL A 198 -6.81 -17.87 -2.02
CA VAL A 198 -7.98 -17.32 -2.73
C VAL A 198 -8.87 -16.56 -1.76
N SER A 199 -9.10 -17.09 -0.57
CA SER A 199 -9.95 -16.48 0.46
C SER A 199 -9.52 -15.07 0.85
N SER A 200 -8.23 -14.75 0.79
CA SER A 200 -7.73 -13.40 1.09
C SER A 200 -7.92 -12.41 -0.05
N LYS A 201 -8.24 -12.86 -1.25
CA LYS A 201 -8.39 -12.04 -2.46
C LYS A 201 -9.81 -11.98 -3.00
N ILE A 202 -10.74 -12.74 -2.45
CA ILE A 202 -12.10 -12.90 -3.02
C ILE A 202 -12.83 -11.56 -3.14
N THR A 203 -12.78 -10.71 -2.14
CA THR A 203 -13.49 -9.43 -2.16
C THR A 203 -12.89 -8.47 -3.19
N VAL A 204 -11.56 -8.48 -3.32
CA VAL A 204 -10.87 -7.74 -4.38
C VAL A 204 -11.31 -8.24 -5.75
N ILE A 205 -11.28 -9.56 -5.97
CA ILE A 205 -11.65 -10.18 -7.24
C ILE A 205 -13.10 -9.80 -7.61
N GLU A 206 -14.04 -9.97 -6.70
CA GLU A 206 -15.44 -9.64 -6.93
C GLU A 206 -15.64 -8.18 -7.34
N ASN A 207 -14.96 -7.25 -6.67
CA ASN A 207 -15.08 -5.83 -6.97
C ASN A 207 -14.43 -5.42 -8.30
N ILE A 208 -13.33 -6.05 -8.68
CA ILE A 208 -12.60 -5.63 -9.90
C ILE A 208 -13.01 -6.38 -11.17
N LEU A 209 -13.77 -7.50 -11.07
CA LEU A 209 -14.21 -8.24 -12.25
C LEU A 209 -14.98 -7.39 -13.26
N ASP A 210 -15.72 -6.38 -12.80
CA ASP A 210 -16.45 -5.45 -13.68
C ASP A 210 -15.54 -4.38 -14.32
N LYS A 211 -14.28 -4.29 -13.90
CA LYS A 211 -13.37 -3.20 -14.24
C LYS A 211 -12.17 -3.63 -15.07
N VAL A 212 -11.98 -4.93 -15.24
CA VAL A 212 -10.82 -5.48 -15.94
C VAL A 212 -11.23 -6.28 -17.15
N ASP A 213 -10.34 -6.37 -18.14
CA ASP A 213 -10.49 -7.21 -19.32
C ASP A 213 -9.76 -8.54 -19.15
N HIS A 214 -8.65 -8.50 -18.43
CA HIS A 214 -7.81 -9.66 -18.12
C HIS A 214 -7.47 -9.71 -16.65
N MET A 215 -7.39 -10.92 -16.12
CA MET A 215 -6.91 -11.19 -14.77
C MET A 215 -5.89 -12.32 -14.81
N ILE A 216 -4.68 -12.03 -14.37
CA ILE A 216 -3.62 -13.04 -14.20
C ILE A 216 -3.65 -13.52 -12.75
N ILE A 217 -3.81 -14.81 -12.58
CA ILE A 217 -3.77 -15.48 -11.27
C ILE A 217 -2.41 -16.14 -11.12
N GLY A 218 -1.69 -15.84 -10.05
CA GLY A 218 -0.38 -16.42 -9.78
C GLY A 218 -0.16 -16.74 -8.32
N GLY A 219 1.05 -17.18 -8.00
CA GLY A 219 1.39 -17.60 -6.63
C GLY A 219 0.70 -18.88 -6.20
N GLY A 220 0.68 -19.13 -4.89
CA GLY A 220 0.14 -20.37 -4.33
C GLY A 220 -1.36 -20.57 -4.53
N MET A 221 -2.12 -19.50 -4.70
CA MET A 221 -3.57 -19.60 -4.95
C MET A 221 -3.91 -20.25 -6.30
N THR A 222 -2.95 -20.28 -7.22
CA THR A 222 -3.06 -21.01 -8.50
C THR A 222 -3.56 -22.42 -8.31
N PHE A 223 -3.02 -23.12 -7.31
CA PHE A 223 -3.26 -24.55 -7.12
C PHE A 223 -4.65 -24.88 -6.60
N THR A 224 -5.31 -23.94 -5.92
CA THR A 224 -6.73 -24.08 -5.57
C THR A 224 -7.59 -24.09 -6.83
N PHE A 225 -7.31 -23.20 -7.80
CA PHE A 225 -7.99 -23.19 -9.10
C PHE A 225 -7.71 -24.46 -9.91
N ILE A 226 -6.47 -24.91 -9.95
CA ILE A 226 -6.08 -26.11 -10.72
C ILE A 226 -6.74 -27.37 -10.15
N LYS A 227 -6.70 -27.55 -8.84
CA LYS A 227 -7.34 -28.71 -8.18
C LYS A 227 -8.86 -28.69 -8.37
N ALA A 228 -9.49 -27.51 -8.26
CA ALA A 228 -10.93 -27.33 -8.51
C ALA A 228 -11.34 -27.77 -9.93
N GLN A 229 -10.44 -27.62 -10.90
CA GLN A 229 -10.65 -28.05 -12.28
C GLN A 229 -10.23 -29.50 -12.56
N GLY A 230 -9.88 -30.28 -11.53
CA GLY A 230 -9.52 -31.67 -11.64
C GLY A 230 -8.03 -31.95 -11.90
N GLY A 231 -7.18 -30.94 -11.83
CA GLY A 231 -5.73 -31.10 -11.98
C GLY A 231 -5.06 -31.72 -10.76
N LYS A 232 -3.88 -32.29 -10.97
CA LYS A 232 -3.03 -32.86 -9.92
C LYS A 232 -1.97 -31.84 -9.52
N ILE A 233 -1.97 -31.47 -8.25
CA ILE A 233 -1.11 -30.40 -7.73
C ILE A 233 0.02 -30.89 -6.82
N GLY A 234 0.17 -32.23 -6.64
CA GLY A 234 1.17 -32.80 -5.73
C GLY A 234 1.02 -32.27 -4.31
N ASN A 235 2.12 -31.84 -3.73
CA ASN A 235 2.16 -31.27 -2.37
C ASN A 235 2.01 -29.75 -2.36
N SER A 236 1.57 -29.14 -3.47
CA SER A 236 1.39 -27.69 -3.57
C SER A 236 0.36 -27.18 -2.55
N ILE A 237 0.55 -25.96 -2.07
CA ILE A 237 -0.40 -25.30 -1.18
C ILE A 237 -1.78 -25.22 -1.83
N CYS A 238 -2.83 -25.49 -1.07
CA CYS A 238 -4.20 -25.44 -1.57
C CYS A 238 -5.18 -25.18 -0.43
N GLU A 239 -6.19 -24.36 -0.70
CA GLU A 239 -7.35 -24.21 0.17
C GLU A 239 -8.44 -25.18 -0.32
N ASP A 240 -8.44 -26.40 0.21
CA ASP A 240 -9.35 -27.46 -0.25
C ASP A 240 -10.84 -27.12 -0.07
N ASP A 241 -11.18 -26.33 0.94
CA ASP A 241 -12.52 -25.84 1.22
C ASP A 241 -12.96 -24.66 0.35
N LYS A 242 -12.08 -24.14 -0.54
CA LYS A 242 -12.34 -23.01 -1.42
C LYS A 242 -12.39 -23.38 -2.91
N GLN A 243 -12.42 -24.68 -3.23
CA GLN A 243 -12.46 -25.12 -4.62
C GLN A 243 -13.74 -24.68 -5.34
N GLU A 244 -14.90 -24.78 -4.67
CA GLU A 244 -16.17 -24.29 -5.25
C GLU A 244 -16.14 -22.78 -5.49
N LEU A 245 -15.52 -22.02 -4.58
CA LEU A 245 -15.32 -20.58 -4.74
C LEU A 245 -14.46 -20.26 -5.95
N ALA A 246 -13.38 -21.02 -6.16
CA ALA A 246 -12.52 -20.87 -7.33
C ALA A 246 -13.29 -21.10 -8.65
N LEU A 247 -14.12 -22.14 -8.71
CA LEU A 247 -14.98 -22.42 -9.87
C LEU A 247 -16.00 -21.29 -10.10
N GLU A 248 -16.57 -20.76 -9.03
CA GLU A 248 -17.51 -19.63 -9.12
C GLU A 248 -16.85 -18.37 -9.67
N ILE A 249 -15.63 -18.08 -9.26
CA ILE A 249 -14.85 -16.95 -9.81
C ILE A 249 -14.65 -17.13 -11.31
N LEU A 250 -14.27 -18.32 -11.77
CA LEU A 250 -14.08 -18.61 -13.19
C LEU A 250 -15.40 -18.45 -13.97
N ARG A 251 -16.51 -18.89 -13.39
CA ARG A 251 -17.84 -18.73 -13.98
C ARG A 251 -18.24 -17.27 -14.12
N LEU A 252 -18.09 -16.49 -13.05
CA LEU A 252 -18.39 -15.05 -13.04
C LEU A 252 -17.53 -14.28 -14.03
N ALA A 253 -16.26 -14.59 -14.11
CA ALA A 253 -15.35 -13.97 -15.07
C ALA A 253 -15.82 -14.22 -16.51
N LYS A 254 -16.20 -15.45 -16.83
CA LYS A 254 -16.71 -15.80 -18.16
C LYS A 254 -18.01 -15.05 -18.48
N GLU A 255 -18.94 -14.95 -17.55
CA GLU A 255 -20.17 -14.18 -17.72
C GLU A 255 -19.91 -12.71 -17.98
N LYS A 256 -18.93 -12.14 -17.33
CA LYS A 256 -18.55 -10.73 -17.44
C LYS A 256 -17.59 -10.44 -18.61
N GLY A 257 -17.20 -11.46 -19.38
CA GLY A 257 -16.29 -11.31 -20.50
C GLY A 257 -14.82 -11.06 -20.09
N VAL A 258 -14.46 -11.41 -18.87
CA VAL A 258 -13.09 -11.29 -18.36
C VAL A 258 -12.29 -12.56 -18.65
N GLN A 259 -11.12 -12.41 -19.25
CA GLN A 259 -10.22 -13.52 -19.51
C GLN A 259 -9.33 -13.75 -18.30
N ILE A 260 -9.43 -14.93 -17.71
CA ILE A 260 -8.56 -15.35 -16.61
C ILE A 260 -7.40 -16.17 -17.15
N HIS A 261 -6.18 -15.75 -16.81
CA HIS A 261 -4.93 -16.41 -17.19
C HIS A 261 -4.31 -17.04 -15.94
N ILE A 262 -4.27 -18.36 -15.94
CA ILE A 262 -3.65 -19.15 -14.86
C ILE A 262 -2.38 -19.77 -15.42
N PRO A 263 -1.31 -20.00 -14.64
CA PRO A 263 -0.13 -20.70 -15.11
C PRO A 263 -0.46 -22.04 -15.78
N VAL A 264 0.17 -22.33 -16.88
CA VAL A 264 0.05 -23.61 -17.61
C VAL A 264 1.17 -24.56 -17.24
N ASP A 265 2.30 -24.04 -16.78
CA ASP A 265 3.46 -24.76 -16.27
C ASP A 265 4.01 -24.07 -15.03
N VAL A 266 4.74 -24.80 -14.23
CA VAL A 266 5.34 -24.32 -12.99
C VAL A 266 6.74 -24.85 -12.81
N ILE A 267 7.52 -24.13 -12.01
CA ILE A 267 8.77 -24.63 -11.45
C ILE A 267 8.37 -25.44 -10.21
N ALA A 268 8.46 -26.76 -10.31
CA ALA A 268 8.19 -27.67 -9.19
C ALA A 268 9.48 -27.95 -8.43
N ALA A 269 9.36 -28.07 -7.12
CA ALA A 269 10.45 -28.39 -6.21
C ALA A 269 10.09 -29.58 -5.34
N ASP A 270 11.08 -30.39 -4.98
CA ASP A 270 10.91 -31.57 -4.10
C ASP A 270 10.99 -31.21 -2.60
N ASP A 271 11.31 -29.94 -2.30
CA ASP A 271 11.35 -29.40 -0.94
C ASP A 271 11.08 -27.89 -0.98
N PHE A 272 10.61 -27.32 0.11
CA PHE A 272 10.47 -25.88 0.28
C PHE A 272 11.81 -25.27 0.72
N SER A 273 12.75 -25.20 -0.23
CA SER A 273 14.14 -24.76 0.01
C SER A 273 14.71 -24.15 -1.26
N ASN A 274 15.55 -23.13 -1.10
CA ASN A 274 16.27 -22.52 -2.21
C ASN A 274 17.24 -23.49 -2.90
N THR A 275 17.63 -24.58 -2.23
CA THR A 275 18.55 -25.63 -2.75
C THR A 275 17.83 -26.89 -3.18
N ALA A 276 16.50 -26.91 -3.18
CA ALA A 276 15.71 -28.05 -3.62
C ALA A 276 16.00 -28.41 -5.08
N ASN A 277 15.79 -29.68 -5.43
CA ASN A 277 15.76 -30.08 -6.83
C ASN A 277 14.55 -29.47 -7.50
N THR A 278 14.70 -28.97 -8.71
CA THR A 278 13.63 -28.32 -9.44
C THR A 278 13.45 -28.93 -10.83
N LYS A 279 12.23 -28.87 -11.33
CA LYS A 279 11.90 -29.20 -12.71
C LYS A 279 10.68 -28.43 -13.18
N VAL A 280 10.62 -28.19 -14.49
CA VAL A 280 9.41 -27.60 -15.11
C VAL A 280 8.41 -28.72 -15.36
N VAL A 281 7.19 -28.55 -14.88
CA VAL A 281 6.09 -29.51 -15.09
C VAL A 281 4.83 -28.79 -15.51
N ASP A 282 3.94 -29.50 -16.20
CA ASP A 282 2.57 -29.05 -16.43
C ASP A 282 1.89 -28.79 -15.08
N VAL A 283 1.17 -27.67 -14.95
CA VAL A 283 0.53 -27.27 -13.71
C VAL A 283 -0.56 -28.24 -13.24
N ARG A 284 -1.10 -29.04 -14.16
CA ARG A 284 -2.13 -30.06 -13.89
C ARG A 284 -1.57 -31.45 -13.56
N GLU A 285 -0.27 -31.62 -13.68
CA GLU A 285 0.43 -32.91 -13.54
C GLU A 285 1.64 -32.78 -12.61
N ILE A 286 1.49 -32.09 -11.49
CA ILE A 286 2.56 -31.98 -10.48
C ILE A 286 2.66 -33.31 -9.74
N PRO A 287 3.83 -33.99 -9.76
CA PRO A 287 3.97 -35.30 -9.09
C PRO A 287 3.84 -35.22 -7.58
N ASP A 288 3.42 -36.32 -6.96
CA ASP A 288 3.44 -36.48 -5.51
C ASP A 288 4.86 -36.23 -4.96
N GLY A 289 4.96 -35.55 -3.83
CA GLY A 289 6.24 -35.16 -3.25
C GLY A 289 6.83 -33.87 -3.83
N TRP A 290 6.23 -33.32 -4.88
CA TRP A 290 6.66 -32.07 -5.52
C TRP A 290 5.60 -30.99 -5.32
N GLN A 291 6.04 -29.75 -5.28
CA GLN A 291 5.16 -28.59 -5.13
C GLN A 291 5.56 -27.48 -6.10
N GLY A 292 4.58 -26.76 -6.61
CA GLY A 292 4.83 -25.60 -7.49
C GLY A 292 5.22 -24.38 -6.67
N LEU A 293 6.36 -23.76 -6.99
CA LEU A 293 6.89 -22.61 -6.25
C LEU A 293 7.10 -21.36 -7.11
N ASP A 294 6.97 -21.45 -8.42
CA ASP A 294 7.03 -20.32 -9.33
C ASP A 294 6.32 -20.65 -10.65
N ALA A 295 5.99 -19.64 -11.44
CA ALA A 295 5.44 -19.81 -12.77
C ALA A 295 6.53 -20.36 -13.72
N GLY A 296 6.13 -21.24 -14.63
CA GLY A 296 7.02 -21.80 -15.64
C GLY A 296 7.18 -20.90 -16.86
N PRO A 297 8.10 -21.25 -17.77
CA PRO A 297 8.45 -20.42 -18.93
C PRO A 297 7.30 -20.22 -19.93
N LYS A 298 6.45 -21.22 -20.14
CA LYS A 298 5.27 -21.08 -21.02
C LYS A 298 4.23 -20.14 -20.42
N SER A 299 4.02 -20.21 -19.11
CA SER A 299 3.14 -19.30 -18.40
C SER A 299 3.60 -17.86 -18.54
N LEU A 300 4.91 -17.62 -18.37
CA LEU A 300 5.50 -16.28 -18.50
C LEU A 300 5.38 -15.73 -19.91
N GLU A 301 5.52 -16.55 -20.92
CA GLU A 301 5.32 -16.14 -22.31
C GLU A 301 3.87 -15.70 -22.56
N ASN A 302 2.90 -16.45 -22.04
CA ASN A 302 1.49 -16.10 -22.12
C ASN A 302 1.19 -14.78 -21.40
N PHE A 303 1.72 -14.61 -20.18
CA PHE A 303 1.54 -13.39 -19.38
C PHE A 303 2.16 -12.17 -20.05
N LYS A 304 3.33 -12.34 -20.67
CA LYS A 304 3.99 -11.27 -21.42
C LYS A 304 3.09 -10.69 -22.50
N LYS A 305 2.44 -11.54 -23.31
CA LYS A 305 1.52 -11.10 -24.37
C LYS A 305 0.40 -10.24 -23.81
N VAL A 306 -0.25 -10.71 -22.75
CA VAL A 306 -1.35 -9.99 -22.10
C VAL A 306 -0.89 -8.63 -21.55
N ILE A 307 0.23 -8.62 -20.86
CA ILE A 307 0.75 -7.41 -20.19
C ILE A 307 1.17 -6.36 -21.21
N LEU A 308 1.87 -6.75 -22.29
CA LEU A 308 2.34 -5.82 -23.31
C LEU A 308 1.20 -5.19 -24.13
N GLU A 309 0.05 -5.83 -24.23
CA GLU A 309 -1.15 -5.28 -24.88
C GLU A 309 -1.96 -4.37 -23.95
N SER A 310 -1.69 -4.40 -22.64
CA SER A 310 -2.46 -3.67 -21.64
C SER A 310 -2.14 -2.18 -21.63
N LYS A 311 -3.16 -1.36 -21.38
CA LYS A 311 -3.02 0.10 -21.18
C LYS A 311 -3.08 0.49 -19.72
N THR A 312 -3.71 -0.34 -18.90
CA THR A 312 -3.78 -0.17 -17.44
C THR A 312 -3.45 -1.50 -16.78
N ILE A 313 -2.54 -1.48 -15.82
CA ILE A 313 -2.06 -2.68 -15.12
C ILE A 313 -2.12 -2.44 -13.62
N LEU A 314 -2.79 -3.35 -12.91
CA LEU A 314 -2.76 -3.44 -11.45
C LEU A 314 -1.95 -4.67 -11.06
N TRP A 315 -0.92 -4.49 -10.27
CA TRP A 315 -0.13 -5.61 -9.76
C TRP A 315 -0.24 -5.72 -8.24
N ASN A 316 -0.83 -6.80 -7.77
CA ASN A 316 -1.00 -7.12 -6.35
C ASN A 316 -0.70 -8.61 -6.09
N GLY A 317 0.53 -8.90 -5.72
CA GLY A 317 1.00 -10.23 -5.35
C GLY A 317 2.01 -10.84 -6.32
N PRO A 318 3.01 -11.55 -5.80
CA PRO A 318 4.06 -12.19 -6.60
C PRO A 318 3.56 -13.44 -7.31
N LEU A 319 4.29 -13.88 -8.34
CA LEU A 319 4.01 -15.11 -9.09
C LEU A 319 4.63 -16.35 -8.45
N GLY A 320 5.63 -16.18 -7.61
CA GLY A 320 6.35 -17.28 -6.96
C GLY A 320 6.90 -16.89 -5.61
N VAL A 321 7.66 -17.80 -5.01
CA VAL A 321 8.34 -17.56 -3.72
C VAL A 321 9.62 -16.78 -3.99
N PHE A 322 9.48 -15.50 -4.29
CA PHE A 322 10.56 -14.63 -4.77
C PHE A 322 11.64 -14.36 -3.72
N GLU A 323 11.36 -14.62 -2.46
CA GLU A 323 12.35 -14.55 -1.37
C GLU A 323 13.46 -15.58 -1.52
N MET A 324 13.21 -16.64 -2.28
CA MET A 324 14.19 -17.65 -2.67
C MET A 324 14.62 -17.39 -4.12
N GLU A 325 15.90 -17.22 -4.35
CA GLU A 325 16.45 -16.93 -5.69
C GLU A 325 16.00 -17.93 -6.74
N SER A 326 15.93 -19.21 -6.40
CA SER A 326 15.50 -20.28 -7.29
C SER A 326 14.05 -20.15 -7.79
N PHE A 327 13.23 -19.39 -7.10
CA PHE A 327 11.80 -19.21 -7.39
C PHE A 327 11.40 -17.74 -7.58
N ALA A 328 12.39 -16.89 -7.88
CA ALA A 328 12.20 -15.46 -8.12
C ALA A 328 12.03 -15.08 -9.59
N LYS A 329 12.41 -15.96 -10.51
CA LYS A 329 12.44 -15.66 -11.96
C LYS A 329 11.09 -15.23 -12.52
N GLY A 330 10.00 -15.85 -12.08
CA GLY A 330 8.66 -15.49 -12.53
C GLY A 330 8.26 -14.08 -12.12
N THR A 331 8.54 -13.71 -10.87
CA THR A 331 8.25 -12.36 -10.35
C THR A 331 9.13 -11.30 -11.01
N ILE A 332 10.41 -11.61 -11.25
CA ILE A 332 11.32 -10.70 -11.96
C ILE A 332 10.84 -10.50 -13.41
N ALA A 333 10.49 -11.58 -14.11
CA ALA A 333 9.98 -11.49 -15.48
C ALA A 333 8.69 -10.65 -15.56
N LEU A 334 7.78 -10.84 -14.60
CA LEU A 334 6.57 -10.03 -14.50
C LEU A 334 6.90 -8.54 -14.35
N GLY A 335 7.84 -8.22 -13.47
CA GLY A 335 8.33 -6.84 -13.29
C GLY A 335 8.91 -6.26 -14.58
N ASP A 336 9.70 -7.03 -15.32
CA ASP A 336 10.25 -6.62 -16.62
C ASP A 336 9.14 -6.35 -17.64
N TYR A 337 8.13 -7.21 -17.74
CA TYR A 337 7.02 -7.04 -18.68
C TYR A 337 6.18 -5.80 -18.35
N ILE A 338 5.90 -5.58 -17.09
CA ILE A 338 5.15 -4.40 -16.64
C ILE A 338 5.96 -3.13 -16.89
N ALA A 339 7.27 -3.16 -16.62
CA ALA A 339 8.18 -2.05 -16.90
C ALA A 339 8.20 -1.71 -18.41
N GLU A 340 8.27 -2.70 -19.28
CA GLU A 340 8.22 -2.52 -20.73
C GLU A 340 6.88 -1.91 -21.18
N ALA A 341 5.77 -2.44 -20.68
CA ALA A 341 4.45 -1.90 -20.97
C ALA A 341 4.32 -0.44 -20.51
N THR A 342 4.85 -0.13 -19.33
CA THR A 342 4.84 1.23 -18.77
C THR A 342 5.67 2.18 -19.63
N GLN A 343 6.84 1.76 -20.06
CA GLN A 343 7.68 2.55 -20.97
C GLN A 343 6.97 2.84 -22.30
N ASN A 344 6.13 1.91 -22.74
CA ASN A 344 5.33 2.05 -23.98
C ASN A 344 4.00 2.78 -23.77
N GLY A 345 3.79 3.40 -22.61
CA GLY A 345 2.66 4.29 -22.34
C GLY A 345 1.54 3.71 -21.48
N ALA A 346 1.65 2.47 -21.00
CA ALA A 346 0.68 1.92 -20.06
C ALA A 346 0.80 2.58 -18.67
N PHE A 347 -0.31 2.65 -17.95
CA PHE A 347 -0.31 3.03 -16.55
C PHE A 347 -0.22 1.78 -15.67
N SER A 348 0.80 1.71 -14.83
CA SER A 348 1.01 0.59 -13.92
C SER A 348 0.95 1.02 -12.45
N LEU A 349 0.09 0.36 -11.67
CA LEU A 349 -0.05 0.53 -10.24
C LEU A 349 0.35 -0.74 -9.53
N VAL A 350 1.30 -0.63 -8.61
CA VAL A 350 1.78 -1.75 -7.79
C VAL A 350 1.38 -1.48 -6.34
N GLY A 351 0.85 -2.48 -5.67
CA GLY A 351 0.55 -2.36 -4.25
C GLY A 351 0.42 -3.70 -3.55
N GLY A 352 0.44 -3.62 -2.23
CA GLY A 352 0.52 -4.79 -1.36
C GLY A 352 1.95 -5.05 -0.89
N GLY A 353 2.10 -5.54 0.35
CA GLY A 353 3.41 -5.68 0.99
C GLY A 353 4.41 -6.49 0.18
N ASP A 354 4.00 -7.65 -0.30
CA ASP A 354 4.88 -8.55 -1.06
C ASP A 354 5.27 -7.98 -2.43
N SER A 355 4.34 -7.37 -3.14
CA SER A 355 4.61 -6.76 -4.44
C SER A 355 5.56 -5.58 -4.32
N VAL A 356 5.36 -4.73 -3.33
CA VAL A 356 6.22 -3.58 -3.05
C VAL A 356 7.61 -4.06 -2.65
N ALA A 357 7.71 -5.09 -1.81
CA ALA A 357 8.98 -5.71 -1.44
C ALA A 357 9.73 -6.26 -2.67
N ALA A 358 9.04 -6.96 -3.57
CA ALA A 358 9.62 -7.47 -4.79
C ALA A 358 10.10 -6.34 -5.73
N VAL A 359 9.28 -5.31 -5.91
CA VAL A 359 9.64 -4.15 -6.73
C VAL A 359 10.90 -3.44 -6.20
N LYS A 360 11.01 -3.28 -4.90
CA LYS A 360 12.20 -2.71 -4.25
C LYS A 360 13.42 -3.62 -4.40
N GLN A 361 13.25 -4.90 -4.08
CA GLN A 361 14.35 -5.88 -4.13
C GLN A 361 14.97 -5.99 -5.52
N PHE A 362 14.14 -5.95 -6.58
CA PHE A 362 14.59 -6.15 -7.96
C PHE A 362 14.77 -4.85 -8.75
N GLY A 363 14.64 -3.69 -8.11
CA GLY A 363 14.94 -2.40 -8.72
C GLY A 363 13.91 -1.91 -9.73
N PHE A 364 12.63 -2.20 -9.55
CA PHE A 364 11.55 -1.78 -10.44
C PHE A 364 10.81 -0.51 -10.02
N GLU A 365 11.13 0.09 -8.88
CA GLU A 365 10.37 1.24 -8.34
C GLU A 365 10.19 2.37 -9.35
N ASP A 366 11.28 2.79 -10.00
CA ASP A 366 11.26 3.89 -10.95
C ASP A 366 10.69 3.50 -12.33
N LYS A 367 10.40 2.23 -12.53
CA LYS A 367 9.87 1.67 -13.79
C LYS A 367 8.36 1.48 -13.79
N MET A 368 7.73 1.66 -12.63
CA MET A 368 6.27 1.60 -12.48
C MET A 368 5.70 3.02 -12.48
N SER A 369 4.46 3.19 -12.94
CA SER A 369 3.81 4.50 -12.91
C SER A 369 3.58 4.96 -11.47
N TYR A 370 3.17 4.05 -10.60
CA TYR A 370 3.01 4.34 -9.18
C TYR A 370 3.16 3.08 -8.32
N VAL A 371 3.89 3.21 -7.22
CA VAL A 371 4.03 2.17 -6.19
C VAL A 371 3.32 2.66 -4.93
N SER A 372 2.22 2.02 -4.56
CA SER A 372 1.40 2.44 -3.44
C SER A 372 2.09 2.24 -2.09
N THR A 373 1.94 3.21 -1.22
CA THR A 373 2.39 3.13 0.18
C THR A 373 1.31 2.59 1.12
N GLY A 374 0.12 2.32 0.58
CA GLY A 374 -1.10 2.14 1.37
C GLY A 374 -1.31 0.76 1.98
N GLY A 375 -0.64 -0.28 1.49
CA GLY A 375 -0.81 -1.63 2.03
C GLY A 375 -2.28 -2.04 2.18
N GLY A 376 -2.75 -2.20 3.42
CA GLY A 376 -4.12 -2.57 3.72
C GLY A 376 -5.17 -1.56 3.26
N ALA A 377 -4.86 -0.27 3.31
CA ALA A 377 -5.77 0.78 2.83
C ALA A 377 -6.02 0.65 1.33
N MET A 378 -4.97 0.39 0.55
CA MET A 378 -5.11 0.12 -0.88
C MET A 378 -6.00 -1.10 -1.15
N LEU A 379 -5.78 -2.19 -0.42
CA LEU A 379 -6.59 -3.41 -0.57
C LEU A 379 -8.07 -3.12 -0.28
N GLU A 380 -8.38 -2.38 0.76
CA GLU A 380 -9.76 -2.02 1.08
C GLU A 380 -10.41 -1.15 -0.01
N MET A 381 -9.66 -0.23 -0.63
CA MET A 381 -10.17 0.50 -1.80
C MET A 381 -10.41 -0.43 -3.00
N LEU A 382 -9.52 -1.39 -3.24
CA LEU A 382 -9.71 -2.40 -4.29
C LEU A 382 -10.92 -3.29 -4.01
N GLU A 383 -11.27 -3.50 -2.75
CA GLU A 383 -12.49 -4.20 -2.32
C GLU A 383 -13.77 -3.37 -2.49
N GLY A 384 -13.64 -2.11 -2.89
CA GLY A 384 -14.75 -1.19 -3.09
C GLY A 384 -15.20 -0.43 -1.83
N LYS A 385 -14.44 -0.51 -0.75
CA LYS A 385 -14.76 0.19 0.49
C LYS A 385 -14.42 1.67 0.40
N ILE A 386 -15.23 2.49 1.06
CA ILE A 386 -14.95 3.92 1.26
C ILE A 386 -14.10 4.05 2.53
N LEU A 387 -12.90 4.61 2.40
CA LEU A 387 -12.00 4.76 3.52
C LEU A 387 -12.40 5.96 4.41
N PRO A 388 -12.53 5.76 5.74
CA PRO A 388 -12.97 6.83 6.66
C PRO A 388 -12.12 8.09 6.57
N GLY A 389 -10.80 7.96 6.48
CA GLY A 389 -9.87 9.10 6.40
C GLY A 389 -9.97 9.89 5.10
N ILE A 390 -10.49 9.28 4.03
CA ILE A 390 -10.76 9.95 2.76
C ILE A 390 -12.14 10.61 2.79
N ALA A 391 -13.17 9.87 3.21
CA ALA A 391 -14.53 10.39 3.32
C ALA A 391 -14.59 11.65 4.20
N ALA A 392 -13.88 11.66 5.32
CA ALA A 392 -13.85 12.77 6.26
C ALA A 392 -13.36 14.10 5.65
N ILE A 393 -12.52 14.04 4.62
CA ILE A 393 -12.07 15.24 3.90
C ILE A 393 -13.07 15.65 2.83
N LEU A 394 -13.73 14.66 2.19
CA LEU A 394 -14.68 14.91 1.09
C LEU A 394 -16.02 15.45 1.59
N ASP A 395 -16.43 15.08 2.82
CA ASP A 395 -17.65 15.54 3.48
C ASP A 395 -17.48 16.97 4.02
#